data_e30bded9d42e4e96ac65e4a00abe238c
#
_entry.id   e30bded9d42e4e96ac65e4a00abe238c
#
_cell.length_a   1.000
_cell.length_b   1.000
_cell.length_c   1.000
_cell.angle_alpha   90.00
_cell.angle_beta   90.00
_cell.angle_gamma   90.00
#
_symmetry.space_group_name_H-M   'P 1'
#
loop_
_entity.id
_entity.type
_entity.pdbx_description
1 polymer ?
#
loop_
_entity_poly.entity_id
_entity_poly.type
_entity_poly.pdbx_seq_one_letter_code
_entity_poly.pdbx_strand_id
1 'polypeptide(L)'
;MNYNIALLKGDGIGPEIVDSAVRVLEAIGKKYNHTFNFTPYLIGGCAIDATGEPLPKETVEGCLASDSVLLGAVGGPKWDTLPGNMRPEKALLGIRSAMGLFTNLRPAKLYPALKDECPLRADIVENGFDIMIVRELTGGIYFGERGMREGKYGEEAYDTECYSRMEIERICKVAYETALKRKGNLISIDKANVLDSSRLWRKIVHEMEKDYPSVKVSDMLVDNAAMQLVRNPAQFDVIVTTNMFGDILSDEASQITGSIGMLPSASLGDNTRGLYEPIHGSAPDIAGQNKANPIATILSASMMLLYSFNLKEEADNIVNAVDKVLNAGYRTADLSHGKEYLTTVEITDKIIENL
;
A
#
# COMPACT_ATOMS: atom_id res chain seq x y z
N MET A 1 -21.92 6.96 -14.17
CA MET A 1 -21.66 5.51 -14.06
C MET A 1 -21.95 5.06 -12.64
N ASN A 2 -22.23 3.77 -12.40
CA ASN A 2 -22.50 3.23 -11.07
C ASN A 2 -21.42 2.20 -10.73
N TYR A 3 -20.86 2.29 -9.52
CA TYR A 3 -19.82 1.40 -9.02
C TYR A 3 -20.18 0.88 -7.63
N ASN A 4 -19.97 -0.40 -7.38
CA ASN A 4 -20.21 -1.06 -6.11
C ASN A 4 -18.87 -1.29 -5.40
N ILE A 5 -18.71 -0.73 -4.23
CA ILE A 5 -17.47 -0.75 -3.46
C ILE A 5 -17.72 -1.46 -2.13
N ALA A 6 -16.97 -2.55 -1.88
CA ALA A 6 -16.95 -3.15 -0.55
C ALA A 6 -16.09 -2.29 0.39
N LEU A 7 -16.66 -1.93 1.54
CA LEU A 7 -15.95 -1.20 2.60
C LEU A 7 -15.51 -2.14 3.71
N LEU A 8 -14.23 -2.27 3.89
CA LEU A 8 -13.60 -3.01 4.98
C LEU A 8 -12.99 -2.02 5.96
N LYS A 9 -13.80 -1.44 6.86
CA LYS A 9 -13.33 -0.42 7.80
C LYS A 9 -12.25 -0.96 8.74
N GLY A 10 -12.38 -2.21 9.19
CA GLY A 10 -11.41 -2.89 10.05
C GLY A 10 -11.33 -2.31 11.45
N ASP A 11 -10.10 -2.15 11.96
CA ASP A 11 -9.77 -1.89 13.35
C ASP A 11 -9.15 -0.51 13.58
N GLY A 12 -9.11 -0.07 14.84
CA GLY A 12 -8.41 1.15 15.26
C GLY A 12 -8.90 2.40 14.55
N ILE A 13 -7.99 3.12 13.86
CA ILE A 13 -8.34 4.32 13.09
C ILE A 13 -9.04 4.00 11.77
N GLY A 14 -9.11 2.74 11.37
CA GLY A 14 -9.70 2.31 10.09
C GLY A 14 -11.06 2.91 9.79
N PRO A 15 -12.06 2.88 10.72
CA PRO A 15 -13.36 3.50 10.51
C PRO A 15 -13.30 4.99 10.14
N GLU A 16 -12.53 5.81 10.87
CA GLU A 16 -12.47 7.27 10.66
C GLU A 16 -11.78 7.66 9.35
N ILE A 17 -10.73 6.95 8.94
CA ILE A 17 -10.03 7.24 7.68
C ILE A 17 -10.82 6.75 6.45
N VAL A 18 -11.56 5.63 6.57
CA VAL A 18 -12.44 5.14 5.50
C VAL A 18 -13.64 6.08 5.33
N ASP A 19 -14.24 6.55 6.43
CA ASP A 19 -15.35 7.51 6.35
C ASP A 19 -14.91 8.82 5.69
N SER A 20 -13.68 9.27 5.92
CA SER A 20 -13.09 10.41 5.23
C SER A 20 -12.94 10.16 3.72
N ALA A 21 -12.45 9.02 3.31
CA ALA A 21 -12.32 8.65 1.90
C ALA A 21 -13.68 8.51 1.21
N VAL A 22 -14.68 7.93 1.89
CA VAL A 22 -16.06 7.83 1.40
C VAL A 22 -16.64 9.22 1.13
N ARG A 23 -16.49 10.19 2.04
CA ARG A 23 -16.95 11.56 1.86
C ARG A 23 -16.32 12.24 0.63
N VAL A 24 -15.03 12.01 0.41
CA VAL A 24 -14.31 12.51 -0.79
C VAL A 24 -14.85 11.86 -2.06
N LEU A 25 -15.06 10.52 -2.05
CA LEU A 25 -15.65 9.81 -3.20
C LEU A 25 -17.07 10.28 -3.50
N GLU A 26 -17.91 10.53 -2.49
CA GLU A 26 -19.26 11.08 -2.67
C GLU A 26 -19.22 12.47 -3.32
N ALA A 27 -18.28 13.33 -2.89
CA ALA A 27 -18.09 14.66 -3.47
C ALA A 27 -17.65 14.59 -4.94
N ILE A 28 -16.70 13.71 -5.26
CA ILE A 28 -16.26 13.42 -6.64
C ILE A 28 -17.42 12.86 -7.46
N GLY A 29 -18.17 11.90 -6.91
CA GLY A 29 -19.34 11.33 -7.58
C GLY A 29 -20.36 12.39 -7.97
N LYS A 30 -20.65 13.30 -7.03
CA LYS A 30 -21.55 14.44 -7.28
C LYS A 30 -21.01 15.38 -8.36
N LYS A 31 -19.72 15.67 -8.35
CA LYS A 31 -19.06 16.59 -9.31
C LYS A 31 -19.07 16.02 -10.73
N TYR A 32 -18.79 14.72 -10.89
CA TYR A 32 -18.62 14.06 -12.20
C TYR A 32 -19.79 13.17 -12.62
N ASN A 33 -20.93 13.23 -11.89
CA ASN A 33 -22.13 12.43 -12.17
C ASN A 33 -21.90 10.92 -12.12
N HIS A 34 -21.13 10.45 -11.13
CA HIS A 34 -20.98 9.04 -10.79
C HIS A 34 -21.73 8.70 -9.52
N THR A 35 -22.17 7.44 -9.40
CA THR A 35 -22.75 6.90 -8.17
C THR A 35 -21.82 5.82 -7.63
N PHE A 36 -21.36 5.98 -6.42
CA PHE A 36 -20.62 4.97 -5.68
C PHE A 36 -21.53 4.38 -4.60
N ASN A 37 -21.78 3.08 -4.71
CA ASN A 37 -22.60 2.31 -3.75
C ASN A 37 -21.63 1.61 -2.79
N PHE A 38 -21.73 1.91 -1.51
CA PHE A 38 -20.85 1.38 -0.48
C PHE A 38 -21.55 0.30 0.34
N THR A 39 -20.94 -0.90 0.41
CA THR A 39 -21.44 -2.00 1.25
C THR A 39 -20.40 -2.36 2.28
N PRO A 40 -20.69 -2.18 3.61
CA PRO A 40 -19.73 -2.50 4.66
C PRO A 40 -19.68 -4.00 4.95
N TYR A 41 -18.46 -4.52 5.19
CA TYR A 41 -18.21 -5.88 5.65
C TYR A 41 -17.18 -5.87 6.79
N LEU A 42 -17.23 -6.91 7.65
CA LEU A 42 -16.32 -7.05 8.78
C LEU A 42 -15.02 -7.75 8.34
N ILE A 43 -13.88 -7.27 8.87
CA ILE A 43 -12.56 -7.89 8.66
C ILE A 43 -11.66 -7.59 9.86
N GLY A 44 -10.73 -8.50 10.16
CA GLY A 44 -9.74 -8.29 11.20
C GLY A 44 -10.27 -8.52 12.61
N GLY A 45 -9.84 -7.70 13.56
CA GLY A 45 -10.19 -7.84 14.96
C GLY A 45 -11.66 -7.60 15.25
N CYS A 46 -12.28 -6.62 14.58
CA CYS A 46 -13.71 -6.37 14.73
C CYS A 46 -14.56 -7.54 14.21
N ALA A 47 -14.08 -8.26 13.18
CA ALA A 47 -14.73 -9.49 12.73
C ALA A 47 -14.59 -10.62 13.75
N ILE A 48 -13.40 -10.80 14.34
CA ILE A 48 -13.19 -11.78 15.43
C ILE A 48 -14.14 -11.53 16.59
N ASP A 49 -14.27 -10.28 17.01
CA ASP A 49 -15.16 -9.91 18.13
C ASP A 49 -16.63 -10.19 17.82
N ALA A 50 -17.07 -10.01 16.59
CA ALA A 50 -18.47 -10.18 16.20
C ALA A 50 -18.84 -11.62 15.80
N THR A 51 -17.91 -12.36 15.15
CA THR A 51 -18.22 -13.64 14.51
C THR A 51 -17.32 -14.81 14.97
N GLY A 52 -16.23 -14.51 15.67
CA GLY A 52 -15.20 -15.49 16.05
C GLY A 52 -14.17 -15.78 14.96
N GLU A 53 -14.27 -15.15 13.78
CA GLU A 53 -13.39 -15.36 12.64
C GLU A 53 -12.80 -14.06 12.12
N PRO A 54 -11.48 -13.99 11.78
CA PRO A 54 -10.86 -12.78 11.28
C PRO A 54 -11.32 -12.38 9.87
N LEU A 55 -11.75 -13.35 9.06
CA LEU A 55 -12.26 -13.15 7.70
C LEU A 55 -13.54 -13.97 7.48
N PRO A 56 -14.73 -13.43 7.76
CA PRO A 56 -16.00 -14.11 7.52
C PRO A 56 -16.19 -14.42 6.02
N LYS A 57 -16.87 -15.53 5.74
CA LYS A 57 -17.19 -15.95 4.37
C LYS A 57 -18.00 -14.89 3.62
N GLU A 58 -18.95 -14.25 4.28
CA GLU A 58 -19.75 -13.15 3.73
C GLU A 58 -18.87 -11.98 3.24
N THR A 59 -17.80 -11.65 3.96
CA THR A 59 -16.84 -10.62 3.57
C THR A 59 -16.14 -11.00 2.27
N VAL A 60 -15.68 -12.24 2.14
CA VAL A 60 -15.03 -12.74 0.92
C VAL A 60 -16.01 -12.67 -0.26
N GLU A 61 -17.22 -13.20 -0.09
CA GLU A 61 -18.26 -13.20 -1.13
C GLU A 61 -18.64 -11.77 -1.54
N GLY A 62 -18.79 -10.86 -0.58
CA GLY A 62 -19.09 -9.46 -0.82
C GLY A 62 -17.98 -8.73 -1.59
N CYS A 63 -16.73 -8.94 -1.22
CA CYS A 63 -15.58 -8.37 -1.95
C CYS A 63 -15.48 -8.91 -3.39
N LEU A 64 -15.75 -10.21 -3.58
CA LEU A 64 -15.73 -10.83 -4.92
C LEU A 64 -16.90 -10.37 -5.79
N ALA A 65 -18.02 -9.97 -5.21
CA ALA A 65 -19.20 -9.46 -5.91
C ALA A 65 -19.11 -7.94 -6.21
N SER A 66 -18.22 -7.21 -5.56
CA SER A 66 -18.05 -5.77 -5.75
C SER A 66 -17.11 -5.45 -6.91
N ASP A 67 -17.21 -4.23 -7.44
CA ASP A 67 -16.31 -3.73 -8.50
C ASP A 67 -14.91 -3.41 -7.94
N SER A 68 -14.82 -3.04 -6.67
CA SER A 68 -13.57 -2.77 -5.97
C SER A 68 -13.74 -2.83 -4.45
N VAL A 69 -12.62 -2.80 -3.72
CA VAL A 69 -12.59 -2.87 -2.24
C VAL A 69 -11.76 -1.73 -1.69
N LEU A 70 -12.30 -1.00 -0.71
CA LEU A 70 -11.58 -0.01 0.08
C LEU A 70 -11.44 -0.51 1.51
N LEU A 71 -10.20 -0.62 1.99
CA LEU A 71 -9.87 -1.13 3.31
C LEU A 71 -9.21 -0.03 4.15
N GLY A 72 -9.56 0.02 5.44
CA GLY A 72 -8.94 0.93 6.40
C GLY A 72 -7.66 0.32 6.99
N ALA A 73 -7.77 -0.37 8.10
CA ALA A 73 -6.64 -1.01 8.77
C ALA A 73 -7.09 -2.24 9.56
N VAL A 74 -6.18 -3.18 9.81
CA VAL A 74 -6.48 -4.36 10.62
C VAL A 74 -5.42 -4.55 11.70
N GLY A 75 -5.82 -5.21 12.81
CA GLY A 75 -4.91 -5.56 13.88
C GLY A 75 -4.98 -4.65 15.10
N GLY A 76 -4.33 -5.10 16.16
CA GLY A 76 -4.20 -4.37 17.42
C GLY A 76 -3.81 -5.27 18.58
N PRO A 77 -3.29 -4.72 19.68
CA PRO A 77 -2.72 -5.47 20.80
C PRO A 77 -3.71 -6.45 21.46
N LYS A 78 -5.01 -6.18 21.34
CA LYS A 78 -6.08 -7.02 21.89
C LYS A 78 -6.01 -8.47 21.39
N TRP A 79 -5.54 -8.68 20.16
CA TRP A 79 -5.57 -9.98 19.48
C TRP A 79 -4.16 -10.61 19.32
N ASP A 80 -3.10 -10.00 19.86
CA ASP A 80 -1.71 -10.49 19.74
C ASP A 80 -1.47 -11.85 20.35
N THR A 81 -2.28 -12.23 21.35
CA THR A 81 -2.17 -13.53 22.04
C THR A 81 -2.89 -14.67 21.32
N LEU A 82 -3.64 -14.37 20.26
CA LEU A 82 -4.35 -15.40 19.50
C LEU A 82 -3.39 -16.26 18.67
N PRO A 83 -3.76 -17.53 18.39
CA PRO A 83 -3.01 -18.36 17.44
C PRO A 83 -2.87 -17.67 16.08
N GLY A 84 -1.75 -17.88 15.38
CA GLY A 84 -1.41 -17.16 14.15
C GLY A 84 -2.48 -17.21 13.05
N ASN A 85 -3.24 -18.30 12.96
CA ASN A 85 -4.37 -18.46 12.03
C ASN A 85 -5.64 -17.67 12.41
N MET A 86 -5.70 -17.17 13.65
CA MET A 86 -6.81 -16.39 14.18
C MET A 86 -6.48 -14.91 14.35
N ARG A 87 -5.26 -14.48 13.99
CA ARG A 87 -4.86 -13.05 14.09
C ARG A 87 -5.50 -12.23 12.99
N PRO A 88 -5.80 -10.94 13.24
CA PRO A 88 -6.38 -10.02 12.26
C PRO A 88 -5.61 -9.96 10.93
N GLU A 89 -4.28 -9.97 10.96
CA GLU A 89 -3.40 -9.90 9.79
C GLU A 89 -3.61 -11.09 8.84
N LYS A 90 -4.05 -12.25 9.37
CA LYS A 90 -4.39 -13.41 8.55
C LYS A 90 -5.58 -13.13 7.61
N ALA A 91 -6.50 -12.26 8.04
CA ALA A 91 -7.62 -11.84 7.21
C ALA A 91 -7.15 -11.05 5.97
N LEU A 92 -6.17 -10.16 6.15
CA LEU A 92 -5.61 -9.39 5.04
C LEU A 92 -4.93 -10.29 4.00
N LEU A 93 -4.11 -11.24 4.44
CA LEU A 93 -3.51 -12.23 3.55
C LEU A 93 -4.57 -13.09 2.86
N GLY A 94 -5.61 -13.48 3.60
CA GLY A 94 -6.72 -14.29 3.10
C GLY A 94 -7.53 -13.59 2.00
N ILE A 95 -7.91 -12.33 2.20
CA ILE A 95 -8.70 -11.59 1.21
C ILE A 95 -7.88 -11.27 -0.05
N ARG A 96 -6.59 -10.93 0.07
CA ARG A 96 -5.69 -10.73 -1.07
C ARG A 96 -5.57 -12.01 -1.91
N SER A 97 -5.40 -13.15 -1.26
CA SER A 97 -5.36 -14.47 -1.91
C SER A 97 -6.68 -14.81 -2.59
N ALA A 98 -7.82 -14.66 -1.89
CA ALA A 98 -9.15 -14.95 -2.43
C ALA A 98 -9.50 -14.10 -3.67
N MET A 99 -9.06 -12.85 -3.71
CA MET A 99 -9.24 -11.93 -4.83
C MET A 99 -8.18 -12.10 -5.94
N GLY A 100 -7.15 -12.94 -5.74
CA GLY A 100 -6.06 -13.14 -6.72
C GLY A 100 -5.16 -11.91 -6.89
N LEU A 101 -4.96 -11.13 -5.84
CA LEU A 101 -4.18 -9.89 -5.89
C LEU A 101 -2.69 -10.21 -5.67
N PHE A 102 -1.90 -10.16 -6.72
CA PHE A 102 -0.48 -10.50 -6.66
C PHE A 102 0.48 -9.31 -6.73
N THR A 103 -0.02 -8.14 -7.10
CA THR A 103 0.77 -6.90 -7.21
C THR A 103 0.33 -5.92 -6.14
N ASN A 104 1.28 -5.31 -5.44
CA ASN A 104 1.01 -4.17 -4.58
C ASN A 104 1.83 -2.96 -5.04
N LEU A 105 1.13 -1.94 -5.49
CA LEU A 105 1.71 -0.66 -5.91
C LEU A 105 1.73 0.29 -4.73
N ARG A 106 2.92 0.76 -4.35
CA ARG A 106 3.16 1.69 -3.24
C ARG A 106 3.96 2.91 -3.74
N PRO A 107 3.28 4.01 -4.13
CA PRO A 107 3.98 5.23 -4.52
C PRO A 107 4.52 5.94 -3.27
N ALA A 108 5.80 6.31 -3.29
CA ALA A 108 6.45 7.14 -2.27
C ALA A 108 6.91 8.44 -2.92
N LYS A 109 6.14 9.51 -2.75
CA LYS A 109 6.39 10.83 -3.32
C LYS A 109 6.61 11.85 -2.21
N LEU A 110 7.73 12.57 -2.27
CA LEU A 110 7.93 13.74 -1.42
C LEU A 110 7.19 14.94 -2.02
N TYR A 111 6.16 15.39 -1.35
CA TYR A 111 5.43 16.60 -1.72
C TYR A 111 6.30 17.83 -1.45
N PRO A 112 6.38 18.81 -2.38
CA PRO A 112 7.17 20.02 -2.14
C PRO A 112 6.81 20.75 -0.85
N ALA A 113 5.54 20.76 -0.47
CA ALA A 113 5.04 21.35 0.75
C ALA A 113 5.47 20.61 2.03
N LEU A 114 5.96 19.37 1.92
CA LEU A 114 6.39 18.52 3.04
C LEU A 114 7.90 18.32 3.10
N LYS A 115 8.69 19.14 2.40
CA LYS A 115 10.15 19.02 2.43
C LYS A 115 10.73 19.21 3.83
N ASP A 116 10.16 20.10 4.60
CA ASP A 116 10.63 20.42 5.96
C ASP A 116 10.23 19.31 6.97
N GLU A 117 9.26 18.47 6.62
CA GLU A 117 8.83 17.30 7.39
C GLU A 117 9.67 16.04 7.07
N CYS A 118 10.43 16.07 5.97
CA CYS A 118 11.33 14.97 5.60
C CYS A 118 12.51 14.89 6.58
N PRO A 119 12.81 13.71 7.14
CA PRO A 119 13.91 13.55 8.10
C PRO A 119 15.30 13.59 7.44
N LEU A 120 15.38 13.57 6.12
CA LEU A 120 16.65 13.63 5.41
C LEU A 120 17.18 15.05 5.32
N ARG A 121 18.50 15.17 5.15
CA ARG A 121 19.16 16.46 4.92
C ARG A 121 18.59 17.15 3.68
N ALA A 122 18.44 18.46 3.74
CA ALA A 122 17.85 19.27 2.66
C ALA A 122 18.56 19.11 1.30
N ASP A 123 19.89 18.92 1.30
CA ASP A 123 20.66 18.70 0.08
C ASP A 123 20.35 17.36 -0.61
N ILE A 124 19.95 16.33 0.14
CA ILE A 124 19.56 15.02 -0.40
C ILE A 124 18.21 15.10 -1.11
N VAL A 125 17.31 15.95 -0.62
CA VAL A 125 15.92 16.05 -1.10
C VAL A 125 15.64 17.35 -1.87
N GLU A 126 16.69 18.08 -2.27
CA GLU A 126 16.56 19.37 -2.97
C GLU A 126 15.65 19.28 -4.19
N ASN A 127 15.78 18.22 -4.98
CA ASN A 127 14.98 17.98 -6.19
C ASN A 127 13.73 17.11 -5.94
N GLY A 128 13.45 16.75 -4.67
CA GLY A 128 12.39 15.81 -4.33
C GLY A 128 12.67 14.40 -4.87
N PHE A 129 11.70 13.52 -4.66
CA PHE A 129 11.70 12.16 -5.26
C PHE A 129 10.26 11.70 -5.47
N ASP A 130 10.11 10.76 -6.40
CA ASP A 130 8.84 10.10 -6.73
C ASP A 130 9.17 8.65 -7.14
N ILE A 131 8.98 7.73 -6.22
CA ILE A 131 9.35 6.32 -6.33
C ILE A 131 8.07 5.49 -6.42
N MET A 132 7.98 4.56 -7.35
CA MET A 132 6.94 3.54 -7.39
C MET A 132 7.52 2.20 -6.97
N ILE A 133 7.08 1.66 -5.85
CA ILE A 133 7.47 0.31 -5.41
C ILE A 133 6.41 -0.68 -5.88
N VAL A 134 6.83 -1.62 -6.72
CA VAL A 134 6.04 -2.75 -7.24
C VAL A 134 6.44 -3.99 -6.44
N ARG A 135 5.65 -4.27 -5.40
CA ARG A 135 5.85 -5.38 -4.47
C ARG A 135 5.06 -6.60 -4.94
N GLU A 136 5.71 -7.76 -5.06
CA GLU A 136 5.00 -9.04 -5.15
C GLU A 136 4.24 -9.30 -3.85
N LEU A 137 2.99 -9.81 -3.93
CA LEU A 137 2.08 -9.76 -2.78
C LEU A 137 1.62 -11.12 -2.26
N THR A 138 1.69 -12.18 -3.07
CA THR A 138 1.08 -13.49 -2.77
C THR A 138 2.05 -14.67 -2.83
N GLY A 139 3.34 -14.39 -2.88
CA GLY A 139 4.42 -15.37 -2.82
C GLY A 139 5.40 -15.13 -1.68
N GLY A 140 6.52 -15.82 -1.74
CA GLY A 140 7.64 -15.68 -0.83
C GLY A 140 7.39 -16.22 0.57
N ILE A 141 8.12 -15.68 1.53
CA ILE A 141 8.16 -16.20 2.91
C ILE A 141 6.81 -16.09 3.65
N TYR A 142 5.94 -15.14 3.25
CA TYR A 142 4.62 -14.97 3.89
C TYR A 142 3.62 -16.06 3.50
N PHE A 143 3.85 -16.74 2.38
CA PHE A 143 2.98 -17.80 1.84
C PHE A 143 3.67 -19.16 1.73
N GLY A 144 4.99 -19.23 1.98
CA GLY A 144 5.77 -20.45 1.93
C GLY A 144 5.44 -21.46 3.03
N GLU A 145 6.01 -22.64 2.90
CA GLU A 145 5.93 -23.68 3.92
C GLU A 145 6.56 -23.18 5.22
N ARG A 146 5.91 -23.45 6.33
CA ARG A 146 6.36 -23.05 7.66
C ARG A 146 6.03 -24.11 8.70
N GLY A 147 6.75 -24.08 9.79
CA GLY A 147 6.48 -25.04 10.87
C GLY A 147 7.40 -24.93 12.07
N MET A 148 7.15 -25.83 12.99
CA MET A 148 7.96 -26.07 14.19
C MET A 148 8.47 -27.51 14.13
N ARG A 149 9.69 -27.74 14.56
CA ARG A 149 10.29 -29.10 14.67
C ARG A 149 11.29 -29.18 15.82
N GLU A 150 11.59 -30.36 16.25
CA GLU A 150 12.73 -30.61 17.15
C GLU A 150 13.99 -30.73 16.29
N GLY A 151 14.98 -29.87 16.56
CA GLY A 151 16.24 -29.84 15.84
C GLY A 151 17.44 -30.18 16.70
N LYS A 152 18.64 -30.02 16.14
CA LYS A 152 19.90 -30.34 16.82
C LYS A 152 20.13 -29.53 18.12
N TYR A 153 19.58 -28.33 18.17
CA TYR A 153 19.79 -27.37 19.26
C TYR A 153 18.51 -27.10 20.07
N GLY A 154 17.50 -27.97 19.97
CA GLY A 154 16.18 -27.83 20.59
C GLY A 154 15.11 -27.47 19.60
N GLU A 155 14.03 -26.85 20.08
CA GLU A 155 12.91 -26.43 19.26
C GLU A 155 13.33 -25.42 18.17
N GLU A 156 12.98 -25.71 16.91
CA GLU A 156 13.26 -24.86 15.74
C GLU A 156 11.96 -24.45 15.06
N ALA A 157 11.87 -23.17 14.67
CA ALA A 157 10.83 -22.65 13.79
C ALA A 157 11.41 -22.31 12.42
N TYR A 158 10.67 -22.56 11.34
CA TYR A 158 11.10 -22.22 9.99
C TYR A 158 9.96 -21.64 9.15
N ASP A 159 10.33 -20.70 8.26
CA ASP A 159 9.51 -20.17 7.18
C ASP A 159 10.32 -20.23 5.88
N THR A 160 9.69 -20.65 4.78
CA THR A 160 10.39 -20.90 3.51
C THR A 160 10.14 -19.77 2.54
N GLU A 161 11.22 -19.15 2.04
CA GLU A 161 11.17 -18.23 0.90
C GLU A 161 11.14 -19.02 -0.41
N CYS A 162 10.03 -18.96 -1.14
CA CYS A 162 9.87 -19.65 -2.41
C CYS A 162 9.14 -18.80 -3.43
N TYR A 163 9.68 -18.73 -4.65
CA TYR A 163 9.06 -18.08 -5.81
C TYR A 163 9.13 -18.98 -7.04
N SER A 164 8.00 -19.14 -7.71
CA SER A 164 7.93 -19.79 -9.01
C SER A 164 8.26 -18.79 -10.15
N ARG A 165 8.63 -19.31 -11.32
CA ARG A 165 8.81 -18.50 -12.52
C ARG A 165 7.58 -17.64 -12.84
N MET A 166 6.40 -18.23 -12.79
CA MET A 166 5.14 -17.55 -13.11
C MET A 166 4.89 -16.35 -12.18
N GLU A 167 5.14 -16.49 -10.88
CA GLU A 167 4.99 -15.40 -9.91
C GLU A 167 5.94 -14.25 -10.19
N ILE A 168 7.19 -14.57 -10.55
CA ILE A 168 8.19 -13.56 -10.90
C ILE A 168 7.83 -12.87 -12.23
N GLU A 169 7.48 -13.63 -13.27
CA GLU A 169 7.13 -13.07 -14.58
C GLU A 169 5.94 -12.10 -14.51
N ARG A 170 4.87 -12.47 -13.77
CA ARG A 170 3.67 -11.62 -13.66
C ARG A 170 3.96 -10.30 -12.96
N ILE A 171 4.75 -10.29 -11.89
CA ILE A 171 5.06 -9.05 -11.17
C ILE A 171 6.06 -8.20 -11.96
N CYS A 172 7.06 -8.82 -12.61
CA CYS A 172 7.99 -8.12 -13.47
C CYS A 172 7.29 -7.44 -14.65
N LYS A 173 6.30 -8.11 -15.27
CA LYS A 173 5.47 -7.49 -16.31
C LYS A 173 4.84 -6.19 -15.83
N VAL A 174 4.20 -6.20 -14.67
CA VAL A 174 3.61 -4.97 -14.09
C VAL A 174 4.66 -3.89 -13.85
N ALA A 175 5.85 -4.27 -13.36
CA ALA A 175 6.93 -3.32 -13.11
C ALA A 175 7.48 -2.70 -14.39
N TYR A 176 7.69 -3.49 -15.43
CA TYR A 176 8.12 -3.00 -16.75
C TYR A 176 7.08 -2.06 -17.36
N GLU A 177 5.79 -2.44 -17.36
CA GLU A 177 4.69 -1.62 -17.86
C GLU A 177 4.53 -0.32 -17.05
N THR A 178 4.82 -0.37 -15.76
CA THR A 178 4.85 0.82 -14.89
C THR A 178 6.03 1.72 -15.26
N ALA A 179 7.22 1.18 -15.48
CA ALA A 179 8.40 1.94 -15.88
C ALA A 179 8.20 2.65 -17.22
N LEU A 180 7.57 1.97 -18.20
CA LEU A 180 7.21 2.57 -19.50
C LEU A 180 6.32 3.81 -19.38
N LYS A 181 5.45 3.86 -18.37
CA LYS A 181 4.55 5.00 -18.09
C LYS A 181 5.21 6.10 -17.25
N ARG A 182 6.44 5.87 -16.79
CA ARG A 182 7.23 6.79 -15.95
C ARG A 182 8.53 7.20 -16.66
N LYS A 183 9.66 7.26 -15.95
CA LYS A 183 10.94 7.71 -16.50
C LYS A 183 11.70 6.61 -17.25
N GLY A 184 11.18 5.40 -17.30
CA GLY A 184 11.79 4.26 -17.98
C GLY A 184 12.95 3.61 -17.23
N ASN A 185 13.09 3.84 -15.91
CA ASN A 185 14.13 3.20 -15.11
C ASN A 185 13.50 2.20 -14.14
N LEU A 186 13.97 0.95 -14.20
CA LEU A 186 13.53 -0.14 -13.33
C LEU A 186 14.72 -0.66 -12.53
N ILE A 187 14.59 -0.67 -11.21
CA ILE A 187 15.57 -1.27 -10.31
C ILE A 187 14.97 -2.54 -9.71
N SER A 188 15.59 -3.69 -10.01
CA SER A 188 15.25 -4.96 -9.38
C SER A 188 15.99 -5.10 -8.06
N ILE A 189 15.27 -5.24 -6.96
CA ILE A 189 15.85 -5.38 -5.63
C ILE A 189 15.69 -6.83 -5.16
N ASP A 190 16.80 -7.44 -4.78
CA ASP A 190 16.89 -8.85 -4.39
C ASP A 190 18.02 -9.11 -3.39
N LYS A 191 18.26 -10.38 -3.07
CA LYS A 191 19.42 -10.86 -2.26
C LYS A 191 20.17 -11.98 -2.99
N ALA A 192 20.43 -11.83 -4.29
CA ALA A 192 20.98 -12.86 -5.17
C ALA A 192 22.39 -13.33 -4.79
N ASN A 193 23.13 -12.52 -4.03
CA ASN A 193 24.43 -12.94 -3.49
C ASN A 193 24.31 -14.09 -2.43
N VAL A 194 23.11 -14.32 -1.88
CA VAL A 194 22.87 -15.33 -0.84
C VAL A 194 21.77 -16.32 -1.22
N LEU A 195 20.60 -15.83 -1.68
CA LEU A 195 19.39 -16.63 -1.83
C LEU A 195 19.23 -17.20 -3.25
N ASP A 196 18.84 -18.47 -3.36
CA ASP A 196 18.52 -19.11 -4.64
C ASP A 196 17.23 -18.54 -5.26
N SER A 197 16.22 -18.23 -4.46
CA SER A 197 14.99 -17.55 -4.91
C SER A 197 15.31 -16.22 -5.58
N SER A 198 16.21 -15.44 -4.99
CA SER A 198 16.67 -14.15 -5.56
C SER A 198 17.52 -14.31 -6.83
N ARG A 199 18.29 -15.39 -6.94
CA ARG A 199 19.03 -15.71 -8.18
C ARG A 199 18.07 -16.03 -9.34
N LEU A 200 17.02 -16.81 -9.06
CA LEU A 200 15.95 -17.06 -10.03
C LEU A 200 15.21 -15.76 -10.41
N TRP A 201 14.89 -14.93 -9.41
CA TRP A 201 14.26 -13.62 -9.59
C TRP A 201 15.06 -12.75 -10.58
N ARG A 202 16.33 -12.51 -10.29
CA ARG A 202 17.22 -11.70 -11.12
C ARG A 202 17.34 -12.25 -12.55
N LYS A 203 17.49 -13.57 -12.68
CA LYS A 203 17.54 -14.23 -13.99
C LYS A 203 16.31 -13.92 -14.83
N ILE A 204 15.10 -14.03 -14.25
CA ILE A 204 13.84 -13.80 -14.97
C ILE A 204 13.66 -12.33 -15.32
N VAL A 205 13.99 -11.41 -14.41
CA VAL A 205 13.99 -9.97 -14.71
C VAL A 205 14.79 -9.70 -15.98
N HIS A 206 16.02 -10.18 -16.08
CA HIS A 206 16.87 -9.96 -17.24
C HIS A 206 16.41 -10.72 -18.50
N GLU A 207 15.81 -11.90 -18.38
CA GLU A 207 15.20 -12.59 -19.51
C GLU A 207 14.08 -11.78 -20.17
N MET A 208 13.36 -10.96 -19.39
CA MET A 208 12.25 -10.13 -19.88
C MET A 208 12.69 -8.80 -20.51
N GLU A 209 13.93 -8.34 -20.32
CA GLU A 209 14.44 -7.07 -20.90
C GLU A 209 14.23 -6.98 -22.42
N LYS A 210 14.38 -8.10 -23.14
CA LYS A 210 14.20 -8.17 -24.60
C LYS A 210 12.81 -7.73 -25.07
N ASP A 211 11.79 -7.90 -24.20
CA ASP A 211 10.41 -7.56 -24.50
C ASP A 211 10.11 -6.08 -24.16
N TYR A 212 11.03 -5.40 -23.44
CA TYR A 212 10.90 -4.02 -22.98
C TYR A 212 12.16 -3.17 -23.28
N PRO A 213 12.60 -3.06 -24.54
CA PRO A 213 13.91 -2.49 -24.90
C PRO A 213 14.09 -0.99 -24.56
N SER A 214 13.01 -0.28 -24.25
CA SER A 214 13.05 1.13 -23.83
C SER A 214 13.13 1.31 -22.32
N VAL A 215 13.08 0.24 -21.52
CA VAL A 215 13.24 0.29 -20.06
C VAL A 215 14.69 -0.02 -19.71
N LYS A 216 15.31 0.89 -18.96
CA LYS A 216 16.65 0.68 -18.42
C LYS A 216 16.56 -0.09 -17.10
N VAL A 217 17.09 -1.30 -17.09
CA VAL A 217 17.09 -2.20 -15.93
C VAL A 217 18.42 -2.16 -15.19
N SER A 218 18.38 -2.24 -13.89
CA SER A 218 19.55 -2.45 -13.03
C SER A 218 19.20 -3.27 -11.81
N ASP A 219 20.19 -3.93 -11.20
CA ASP A 219 20.02 -4.71 -9.99
C ASP A 219 20.56 -3.96 -8.78
N MET A 220 19.92 -4.16 -7.63
CA MET A 220 20.43 -3.68 -6.34
C MET A 220 20.17 -4.72 -5.26
N LEU A 221 21.17 -5.01 -4.43
CA LEU A 221 20.94 -5.84 -3.24
C LEU A 221 20.10 -5.08 -2.23
N VAL A 222 19.20 -5.76 -1.54
CA VAL A 222 18.21 -5.15 -0.63
C VAL A 222 18.85 -4.33 0.49
N ASP A 223 19.95 -4.78 1.05
CA ASP A 223 20.71 -4.06 2.07
C ASP A 223 21.33 -2.75 1.53
N ASN A 224 21.79 -2.76 0.27
CA ASN A 224 22.22 -1.52 -0.38
C ASN A 224 21.01 -0.62 -0.71
N ALA A 225 19.89 -1.19 -1.12
CA ALA A 225 18.68 -0.42 -1.41
C ALA A 225 18.18 0.36 -0.19
N ALA A 226 18.15 -0.28 0.99
CA ALA A 226 17.83 0.39 2.25
C ALA A 226 18.76 1.58 2.53
N MET A 227 20.07 1.41 2.36
CA MET A 227 21.03 2.52 2.49
C MET A 227 20.81 3.63 1.44
N GLN A 228 20.49 3.27 0.21
CA GLN A 228 20.33 4.22 -0.90
C GLN A 228 19.01 5.00 -0.82
N LEU A 229 17.95 4.43 -0.26
CA LEU A 229 16.68 5.16 0.00
C LEU A 229 16.94 6.37 0.91
N VAL A 230 17.79 6.22 1.93
CA VAL A 230 18.16 7.31 2.83
C VAL A 230 19.21 8.25 2.23
N ARG A 231 20.16 7.72 1.44
CA ARG A 231 21.31 8.47 0.94
C ARG A 231 21.05 9.23 -0.36
N ASN A 232 20.27 8.64 -1.27
CA ASN A 232 19.97 9.20 -2.60
C ASN A 232 18.63 8.65 -3.14
N PRO A 233 17.49 9.01 -2.54
CA PRO A 233 16.18 8.52 -2.97
C PRO A 233 15.82 8.94 -4.40
N ALA A 234 16.35 10.06 -4.89
CA ALA A 234 16.06 10.57 -6.23
C ALA A 234 16.56 9.69 -7.39
N GLN A 235 17.45 8.71 -7.12
CA GLN A 235 17.90 7.75 -8.13
C GLN A 235 16.84 6.72 -8.51
N PHE A 236 15.85 6.48 -7.64
CA PHE A 236 14.80 5.51 -7.87
C PHE A 236 13.65 6.11 -8.70
N ASP A 237 13.15 5.34 -9.65
CA ASP A 237 11.93 5.60 -10.40
C ASP A 237 10.91 4.49 -10.13
N VAL A 238 11.17 3.27 -10.63
CA VAL A 238 10.39 2.08 -10.33
C VAL A 238 11.28 1.04 -9.67
N ILE A 239 10.81 0.49 -8.58
CA ILE A 239 11.43 -0.64 -7.87
C ILE A 239 10.53 -1.85 -8.08
N VAL A 240 11.10 -3.01 -8.44
CA VAL A 240 10.43 -4.30 -8.34
C VAL A 240 11.14 -5.18 -7.32
N THR A 241 10.37 -5.82 -6.45
CA THR A 241 10.95 -6.63 -5.38
C THR A 241 9.97 -7.66 -4.82
N THR A 242 10.52 -8.61 -4.04
CA THR A 242 9.77 -9.66 -3.36
C THR A 242 8.83 -9.13 -2.29
N ASN A 243 7.97 -10.00 -1.77
CA ASN A 243 6.94 -9.66 -0.79
C ASN A 243 7.53 -8.99 0.46
N MET A 244 8.42 -9.69 1.18
CA MET A 244 9.00 -9.19 2.43
C MET A 244 9.90 -7.97 2.22
N PHE A 245 10.76 -7.99 1.20
CA PHE A 245 11.63 -6.83 0.92
C PHE A 245 10.81 -5.60 0.53
N GLY A 246 9.76 -5.78 -0.26
CA GLY A 246 8.86 -4.70 -0.65
C GLY A 246 8.08 -4.12 0.53
N ASP A 247 7.73 -4.95 1.51
CA ASP A 247 7.11 -4.49 2.75
C ASP A 247 8.04 -3.55 3.52
N ILE A 248 9.24 -4.03 3.83
CA ILE A 248 10.21 -3.29 4.63
C ILE A 248 10.66 -1.99 3.94
N LEU A 249 11.04 -2.07 2.65
CA LEU A 249 11.53 -0.91 1.91
C LEU A 249 10.45 0.15 1.66
N SER A 250 9.19 -0.24 1.52
CA SER A 250 8.12 0.74 1.36
C SER A 250 7.79 1.48 2.66
N ASP A 251 7.93 0.82 3.80
CA ASP A 251 7.77 1.46 5.12
C ASP A 251 8.93 2.43 5.38
N GLU A 252 10.16 2.05 5.02
CA GLU A 252 11.30 2.97 5.04
C GLU A 252 11.08 4.16 4.10
N ALA A 253 10.64 3.91 2.87
CA ALA A 253 10.32 4.97 1.90
C ALA A 253 9.20 5.89 2.41
N SER A 254 8.28 5.38 3.23
CA SER A 254 7.22 6.19 3.83
C SER A 254 7.78 7.24 4.79
N GLN A 255 8.75 6.86 5.62
CA GLN A 255 9.33 7.76 6.61
C GLN A 255 10.06 8.94 5.95
N ILE A 256 10.71 8.73 4.81
CA ILE A 256 11.40 9.80 4.09
C ILE A 256 10.46 10.72 3.30
N THR A 257 9.17 10.44 3.21
CA THR A 257 8.16 11.35 2.65
C THR A 257 7.57 12.32 3.68
N GLY A 258 7.92 12.15 4.96
CA GLY A 258 7.47 12.98 6.07
C GLY A 258 6.48 12.29 7.01
N SER A 259 5.63 11.39 6.53
CA SER A 259 4.72 10.58 7.35
C SER A 259 4.20 9.36 6.61
N ILE A 260 4.06 8.25 7.32
CA ILE A 260 3.38 7.04 6.84
C ILE A 260 1.91 7.29 6.48
N GLY A 261 1.28 8.31 7.09
CA GLY A 261 -0.09 8.76 6.80
C GLY A 261 -0.27 9.40 5.41
N MET A 262 0.81 9.51 4.63
CA MET A 262 0.79 10.07 3.27
C MET A 262 0.82 9.02 2.16
N LEU A 263 1.09 7.75 2.48
CA LEU A 263 1.33 6.73 1.46
C LEU A 263 0.12 5.82 1.23
N PRO A 264 -0.46 5.91 0.02
CA PRO A 264 -1.50 5.00 -0.42
C PRO A 264 -0.92 3.67 -0.91
N SER A 265 -1.78 2.68 -1.10
CA SER A 265 -1.44 1.48 -1.86
C SER A 265 -2.61 0.93 -2.66
N ALA A 266 -2.27 0.20 -3.73
CA ALA A 266 -3.20 -0.56 -4.56
C ALA A 266 -2.72 -2.01 -4.66
N SER A 267 -3.57 -2.94 -4.25
CA SER A 267 -3.36 -4.37 -4.48
C SER A 267 -4.17 -4.80 -5.69
N LEU A 268 -3.50 -5.31 -6.72
CA LEU A 268 -4.07 -5.59 -8.05
C LEU A 268 -3.81 -7.04 -8.47
N GLY A 269 -4.71 -7.58 -9.28
CA GLY A 269 -4.61 -8.89 -9.91
C GLY A 269 -4.72 -8.80 -11.43
N ASP A 270 -5.14 -9.90 -12.07
CA ASP A 270 -5.31 -9.97 -13.53
C ASP A 270 -6.57 -9.24 -14.04
N ASN A 271 -7.49 -8.88 -13.16
CA ASN A 271 -8.72 -8.16 -13.50
C ASN A 271 -8.69 -6.72 -12.98
N THR A 272 -9.72 -5.95 -13.26
CA THR A 272 -9.84 -4.55 -12.83
C THR A 272 -10.19 -4.38 -11.35
N ARG A 273 -10.63 -5.46 -10.67
CA ARG A 273 -10.95 -5.40 -9.24
C ARG A 273 -9.67 -5.30 -8.42
N GLY A 274 -9.55 -4.24 -7.64
CA GLY A 274 -8.44 -4.03 -6.72
C GLY A 274 -8.89 -3.92 -5.27
N LEU A 275 -7.92 -4.00 -4.37
CA LEU A 275 -8.07 -3.65 -2.95
C LEU A 275 -7.14 -2.49 -2.66
N TYR A 276 -7.70 -1.42 -2.11
CA TYR A 276 -7.04 -0.14 -1.89
C TYR A 276 -7.02 0.18 -0.40
N GLU A 277 -5.85 0.45 0.12
CA GLU A 277 -5.62 0.65 1.56
C GLU A 277 -4.42 1.56 1.80
N PRO A 278 -4.36 2.32 2.91
CA PRO A 278 -3.14 2.98 3.32
C PRO A 278 -2.09 1.92 3.71
N ILE A 279 -0.81 2.26 3.70
CA ILE A 279 0.24 1.31 4.12
C ILE A 279 0.42 1.24 5.65
N HIS A 280 -0.05 2.26 6.39
CA HIS A 280 0.04 2.30 7.85
C HIS A 280 -0.92 1.31 8.53
N GLY A 281 -0.64 0.96 9.79
CA GLY A 281 -1.47 0.09 10.62
C GLY A 281 -2.68 0.80 11.25
N SER A 282 -3.27 0.15 12.24
CA SER A 282 -4.53 0.55 12.88
C SER A 282 -4.39 1.65 13.96
N ALA A 283 -3.18 1.99 14.39
CA ALA A 283 -2.87 3.03 15.38
C ALA A 283 -3.90 3.10 16.54
N PRO A 284 -4.06 2.03 17.33
CA PRO A 284 -5.13 1.92 18.32
C PRO A 284 -5.05 2.96 19.46
N ASP A 285 -3.87 3.55 19.65
CA ASP A 285 -3.60 4.60 20.64
C ASP A 285 -4.29 5.94 20.33
N ILE A 286 -4.55 6.22 19.05
CA ILE A 286 -5.24 7.45 18.61
C ILE A 286 -6.66 7.19 18.05
N ALA A 287 -7.11 5.94 18.03
CA ALA A 287 -8.41 5.57 17.49
C ALA A 287 -9.58 6.29 18.20
N GLY A 288 -10.53 6.80 17.43
CA GLY A 288 -11.71 7.55 17.93
C GLY A 288 -11.40 8.96 18.45
N GLN A 289 -10.16 9.46 18.28
CA GLN A 289 -9.76 10.78 18.74
C GLN A 289 -9.82 11.87 17.66
N ASN A 290 -10.24 11.53 16.45
CA ASN A 290 -10.30 12.46 15.32
C ASN A 290 -8.92 13.11 15.02
N LYS A 291 -7.83 12.32 15.19
CA LYS A 291 -6.43 12.76 14.99
C LYS A 291 -5.73 12.07 13.84
N ALA A 292 -6.28 10.94 13.38
CA ALA A 292 -5.68 10.16 12.30
C ALA A 292 -5.57 10.99 11.01
N ASN A 293 -4.45 10.86 10.30
CA ASN A 293 -4.27 11.43 8.97
C ASN A 293 -5.03 10.58 7.94
N PRO A 294 -6.09 11.09 7.27
CA PRO A 294 -6.87 10.31 6.32
C PRO A 294 -6.29 10.34 4.89
N ILE A 295 -5.21 11.10 4.64
CA ILE A 295 -4.73 11.42 3.29
C ILE A 295 -4.30 10.15 2.55
N ALA A 296 -3.61 9.22 3.20
CA ALA A 296 -3.22 7.95 2.58
C ALA A 296 -4.42 7.15 2.07
N THR A 297 -5.51 7.08 2.85
CA THR A 297 -6.74 6.37 2.45
C THR A 297 -7.48 7.13 1.34
N ILE A 298 -7.51 8.45 1.37
CA ILE A 298 -8.07 9.31 0.31
C ILE A 298 -7.28 9.12 -1.00
N LEU A 299 -5.95 9.08 -0.93
CA LEU A 299 -5.10 8.81 -2.09
C LEU A 299 -5.24 7.35 -2.57
N SER A 300 -5.47 6.39 -1.67
CA SER A 300 -5.79 5.00 -2.05
C SER A 300 -7.13 4.94 -2.81
N ALA A 301 -8.13 5.71 -2.40
CA ALA A 301 -9.37 5.86 -3.14
C ALA A 301 -9.16 6.52 -4.52
N SER A 302 -8.25 7.48 -4.65
CA SER A 302 -7.83 8.02 -5.95
C SER A 302 -7.20 6.94 -6.83
N MET A 303 -6.34 6.08 -6.29
CA MET A 303 -5.79 4.94 -7.02
C MET A 303 -6.89 3.95 -7.47
N MET A 304 -7.94 3.75 -6.66
CA MET A 304 -9.11 2.95 -7.04
C MET A 304 -9.83 3.53 -8.27
N LEU A 305 -10.05 4.83 -8.28
CA LEU A 305 -10.65 5.51 -9.43
C LEU A 305 -9.79 5.30 -10.69
N LEU A 306 -8.48 5.39 -10.57
CA LEU A 306 -7.54 5.25 -11.68
C LEU A 306 -7.45 3.79 -12.18
N TYR A 307 -7.17 2.84 -11.30
CA TYR A 307 -6.81 1.48 -11.69
C TYR A 307 -8.02 0.56 -11.86
N SER A 308 -9.04 0.65 -10.99
CA SER A 308 -10.23 -0.19 -11.12
C SER A 308 -11.26 0.38 -12.07
N PHE A 309 -11.45 1.70 -12.08
CA PHE A 309 -12.57 2.33 -12.79
C PHE A 309 -12.14 3.10 -14.04
N ASN A 310 -10.82 3.26 -14.27
CA ASN A 310 -10.26 4.06 -15.38
C ASN A 310 -10.78 5.51 -15.41
N LEU A 311 -11.03 6.09 -14.23
CA LEU A 311 -11.50 7.46 -14.00
C LEU A 311 -10.30 8.36 -13.68
N LYS A 312 -9.47 8.64 -14.70
CA LYS A 312 -8.21 9.37 -14.51
C LYS A 312 -8.42 10.82 -14.06
N GLU A 313 -9.40 11.52 -14.65
CA GLU A 313 -9.67 12.93 -14.34
C GLU A 313 -10.12 13.09 -12.89
N GLU A 314 -10.99 12.21 -12.42
CA GLU A 314 -11.49 12.16 -11.05
C GLU A 314 -10.36 11.84 -10.06
N ALA A 315 -9.50 10.90 -10.41
CA ALA A 315 -8.34 10.53 -9.62
C ALA A 315 -7.35 11.71 -9.50
N ASP A 316 -7.00 12.33 -10.61
CA ASP A 316 -6.12 13.50 -10.65
C ASP A 316 -6.71 14.68 -9.86
N ASN A 317 -8.05 14.85 -9.87
CA ASN A 317 -8.71 15.89 -9.09
C ASN A 317 -8.49 15.72 -7.58
N ILE A 318 -8.62 14.50 -7.06
CA ILE A 318 -8.33 14.20 -5.64
C ILE A 318 -6.87 14.51 -5.31
N VAL A 319 -5.93 14.02 -6.12
CA VAL A 319 -4.49 14.28 -5.91
C VAL A 319 -4.18 15.77 -5.89
N ASN A 320 -4.74 16.52 -6.83
CA ASN A 320 -4.57 17.98 -6.91
C ASN A 320 -5.21 18.71 -5.71
N ALA A 321 -6.35 18.24 -5.20
CA ALA A 321 -6.98 18.80 -4.01
C ALA A 321 -6.10 18.58 -2.76
N VAL A 322 -5.51 17.42 -2.60
CA VAL A 322 -4.53 17.15 -1.54
C VAL A 322 -3.30 18.06 -1.67
N ASP A 323 -2.74 18.18 -2.87
CA ASP A 323 -1.61 19.08 -3.14
C ASP A 323 -1.94 20.56 -2.75
N LYS A 324 -3.12 21.07 -3.11
CA LYS A 324 -3.54 22.43 -2.75
C LYS A 324 -3.63 22.62 -1.24
N VAL A 325 -4.21 21.65 -0.52
CA VAL A 325 -4.37 21.70 0.93
C VAL A 325 -3.00 21.72 1.63
N LEU A 326 -2.08 20.87 1.21
CA LEU A 326 -0.72 20.84 1.75
C LEU A 326 0.07 22.13 1.43
N ASN A 327 -0.06 22.68 0.21
CA ASN A 327 0.57 23.94 -0.19
C ASN A 327 -0.02 25.15 0.54
N ALA A 328 -1.28 25.09 0.98
CA ALA A 328 -1.89 26.11 1.84
C ALA A 328 -1.39 26.06 3.30
N GLY A 329 -0.54 25.10 3.63
CA GLY A 329 0.08 24.95 4.95
C GLY A 329 -0.75 24.12 5.95
N TYR A 330 -1.87 23.53 5.54
CA TYR A 330 -2.66 22.68 6.42
C TYR A 330 -1.93 21.35 6.70
N ARG A 331 -1.95 20.92 7.96
CA ARG A 331 -1.26 19.71 8.45
C ARG A 331 -2.16 18.94 9.38
N THR A 332 -2.03 17.63 9.41
CA THR A 332 -2.54 16.73 10.45
C THR A 332 -1.53 16.62 11.60
N ALA A 333 -1.92 15.96 12.69
CA ALA A 333 -1.11 15.87 13.91
C ALA A 333 0.29 15.26 13.67
N ASP A 334 0.39 14.23 12.84
CA ASP A 334 1.63 13.54 12.43
C ASP A 334 2.59 14.41 11.61
N LEU A 335 2.05 15.39 10.88
CA LEU A 335 2.80 16.32 10.03
C LEU A 335 3.06 17.69 10.68
N SER A 336 2.51 17.94 11.88
CA SER A 336 2.53 19.27 12.50
C SER A 336 3.77 19.57 13.32
N HIS A 337 4.57 18.54 13.68
CA HIS A 337 5.71 18.65 14.61
C HIS A 337 5.34 19.39 15.91
N GLY A 338 4.14 19.11 16.45
CA GLY A 338 3.65 19.70 17.70
C GLY A 338 3.13 21.15 17.58
N LYS A 339 2.97 21.64 16.36
CA LYS A 339 2.26 22.91 16.07
C LYS A 339 0.75 22.66 15.97
N GLU A 340 -0.01 23.72 15.72
CA GLU A 340 -1.43 23.65 15.42
C GLU A 340 -1.68 22.72 14.21
N TYR A 341 -2.70 21.87 14.29
CA TYR A 341 -3.04 20.89 13.26
C TYR A 341 -4.55 20.79 13.07
N LEU A 342 -4.97 20.30 11.92
CA LEU A 342 -6.36 19.97 11.63
C LEU A 342 -6.66 18.53 12.04
N THR A 343 -7.84 18.32 12.56
CA THR A 343 -8.40 16.99 12.85
C THR A 343 -8.64 16.20 11.55
N THR A 344 -8.90 14.88 11.69
CA THR A 344 -9.27 14.00 10.56
C THR A 344 -10.43 14.56 9.73
N VAL A 345 -11.46 15.08 10.42
CA VAL A 345 -12.63 15.66 9.75
C VAL A 345 -12.29 16.97 9.07
N GLU A 346 -11.60 17.89 9.75
CA GLU A 346 -11.28 19.22 9.20
C GLU A 346 -10.36 19.14 7.99
N ILE A 347 -9.33 18.28 7.99
CA ILE A 347 -8.47 18.12 6.80
C ILE A 347 -9.24 17.51 5.63
N THR A 348 -10.18 16.61 5.91
CA THR A 348 -11.10 16.04 4.90
C THR A 348 -12.00 17.13 4.30
N ASP A 349 -12.55 18.01 5.13
CA ASP A 349 -13.35 19.15 4.66
C ASP A 349 -12.54 20.05 3.74
N LYS A 350 -11.27 20.36 4.11
CA LYS A 350 -10.37 21.16 3.27
C LYS A 350 -10.08 20.49 1.93
N ILE A 351 -9.92 19.17 1.89
CA ILE A 351 -9.75 18.45 0.63
C ILE A 351 -11.00 18.54 -0.23
N ILE A 352 -12.20 18.35 0.36
CA ILE A 352 -13.48 18.44 -0.36
C ILE A 352 -13.71 19.87 -0.91
N GLU A 353 -13.39 20.91 -0.15
CA GLU A 353 -13.49 22.32 -0.60
C GLU A 353 -12.59 22.63 -1.81
N ASN A 354 -11.54 21.84 -2.05
CA ASN A 354 -10.56 22.03 -3.12
C ASN A 354 -10.72 21.10 -4.34
N LEU A 355 -11.74 20.23 -4.32
CA LEU A 355 -12.08 19.33 -5.44
C LEU A 355 -12.60 20.09 -6.73
#